data_5a04bf819e3e7d4ae7454fe80794de32
#
_entry.id   5a04bf819e3e7d4ae7454fe80794de32
#
_cell.length_a   1.000
_cell.length_b   1.000
_cell.length_c   1.000
_cell.angle_alpha   90.00
_cell.angle_beta   90.00
_cell.angle_gamma   90.00
#
_symmetry.space_group_name_H-M   'P 1'
#
loop_
_entity.id
_entity.type
_entity.pdbx_description
1 polymer ?
#
loop_
_entity_poly.entity_id
_entity_poly.type
_entity_poly.pdbx_seq_one_letter_code
_entity_poly.pdbx_strand_id
1 'polypeptide(L)'
;VFGPGRRFALGAAAVLTACLLASCGASDSASDDAPTLLSWYVGPDLVDAPALAATCNAEAAGAYRIEVEQLPADVSARHDLLVRRLRANDDTMDLLSLDSAFTAELAAAGFLAPVPDDLVGPLSEGIARPALDAATYEDRLVVAPWFLDPQVLWFRGNVAERAGLDTSKPISWDDLIAGAQRLGVTIQVQDRDGSGLAEWVTALVTGAGGTLVSGNRDDAEVGLSGDAGRAAASIVEFYHESEVGPGPSKDALSAFAAPGGGFLVASASAVADPALASVSADMVAAAYPTVTDRSVAPLAGIGLAVPKHAPQPARSYDAIQCLTSPERLTALMTEAQHSASRLSTYDDKSVAAAYPQRTVTRTAVKTGATVPATPYWFQVLGAVDRTWTPTQDVTQDATPDAAQAAVEAAIEGTLR
;
A
#
# COMPACT_ATOMS: atom_id res chain seq x y z
N VAL A 1 48.85 -59.12 -12.64
CA VAL A 1 48.81 -60.59 -12.78
C VAL A 1 47.59 -60.92 -13.62
N PHE A 2 47.88 -61.21 -14.93
CA PHE A 2 47.25 -62.16 -15.87
C PHE A 2 45.71 -62.45 -15.72
N GLY A 3 44.88 -62.21 -16.66
CA GLY A 3 44.64 -62.57 -18.02
C GLY A 3 43.94 -63.95 -18.21
N PRO A 4 43.48 -64.43 -19.37
CA PRO A 4 42.67 -63.82 -20.41
C PRO A 4 41.46 -64.74 -20.85
N GLY A 5 40.59 -64.20 -21.69
CA GLY A 5 40.08 -64.82 -22.90
C GLY A 5 39.02 -65.90 -22.89
N ARG A 6 37.96 -65.61 -23.66
CA ARG A 6 37.58 -66.49 -24.79
C ARG A 6 36.43 -65.89 -25.60
N ARG A 7 36.74 -65.74 -26.88
CA ARG A 7 35.79 -65.49 -27.96
C ARG A 7 34.99 -66.74 -28.24
N PHE A 8 33.71 -66.61 -28.63
CA PHE A 8 33.13 -67.42 -29.68
C PHE A 8 32.00 -66.64 -30.40
N ALA A 9 31.91 -66.91 -31.64
CA ALA A 9 31.34 -66.14 -32.72
C ALA A 9 30.03 -66.74 -33.22
N LEU A 10 29.35 -65.91 -34.03
CA LEU A 10 28.45 -66.21 -35.13
C LEU A 10 27.10 -66.87 -34.87
N GLY A 11 26.06 -66.23 -35.38
CA GLY A 11 24.78 -66.77 -35.75
C GLY A 11 23.86 -65.69 -36.29
N ALA A 12 23.97 -65.38 -37.59
CA ALA A 12 23.08 -64.51 -38.33
C ALA A 12 21.70 -65.21 -38.56
N ALA A 13 20.61 -64.51 -38.33
CA ALA A 13 19.34 -64.79 -38.99
C ALA A 13 18.54 -63.49 -39.15
N ALA A 14 18.49 -63.00 -40.38
CA ALA A 14 17.64 -61.92 -40.83
C ALA A 14 16.18 -62.42 -40.92
N VAL A 15 15.27 -61.75 -40.24
CA VAL A 15 13.84 -61.82 -40.56
C VAL A 15 13.36 -60.39 -40.75
N LEU A 16 13.14 -60.03 -42.02
CA LEU A 16 12.41 -58.84 -42.43
C LEU A 16 10.92 -59.10 -42.10
N THR A 17 10.37 -58.25 -41.18
CA THR A 17 8.94 -58.08 -41.09
C THR A 17 8.65 -56.61 -41.21
N ALA A 18 8.08 -56.22 -42.33
CA ALA A 18 7.57 -54.88 -42.58
C ALA A 18 6.30 -54.67 -41.71
N CYS A 19 6.39 -53.83 -40.69
CA CYS A 19 5.23 -53.26 -40.00
C CYS A 19 4.96 -51.89 -40.56
N LEU A 20 3.82 -51.76 -41.21
CA LEU A 20 3.21 -50.55 -41.71
C LEU A 20 3.12 -49.51 -40.60
N LEU A 21 3.72 -48.34 -40.84
CA LEU A 21 3.53 -47.11 -40.08
C LEU A 21 2.08 -46.63 -40.26
N ALA A 22 1.20 -46.99 -39.35
CA ALA A 22 0.00 -46.22 -39.06
C ALA A 22 0.42 -45.11 -38.07
N SER A 23 0.94 -44.01 -38.60
CA SER A 23 1.04 -42.76 -37.88
C SER A 23 -0.38 -42.20 -37.71
N CYS A 24 -1.08 -42.62 -36.67
CA CYS A 24 -2.15 -41.80 -36.12
C CYS A 24 -1.46 -40.57 -35.52
N GLY A 25 -1.51 -39.47 -36.23
CA GLY A 25 -1.30 -38.14 -35.65
C GLY A 25 -2.38 -37.94 -34.59
N ALA A 26 -2.05 -38.25 -33.36
CA ALA A 26 -2.71 -37.63 -32.24
C ALA A 26 -2.26 -36.16 -32.30
N SER A 27 -3.03 -35.34 -32.96
CA SER A 27 -3.11 -33.93 -32.62
C SER A 27 -3.44 -33.94 -31.14
N ASP A 28 -2.48 -33.66 -30.27
CA ASP A 28 -2.76 -33.13 -28.95
C ASP A 28 -3.50 -31.80 -29.20
N SER A 29 -4.81 -31.91 -29.38
CA SER A 29 -5.71 -30.84 -29.00
C SER A 29 -5.47 -30.71 -27.49
N ALA A 30 -4.57 -29.80 -27.09
CA ALA A 30 -4.61 -29.25 -25.77
C ALA A 30 -6.09 -28.91 -25.54
N SER A 31 -6.69 -29.58 -24.57
CA SER A 31 -8.09 -29.35 -24.24
C SER A 31 -8.23 -27.84 -24.00
N ASP A 32 -9.08 -27.17 -24.80
CA ASP A 32 -9.49 -25.76 -24.64
C ASP A 32 -10.18 -25.51 -23.28
N ASP A 33 -10.22 -26.51 -22.40
CA ASP A 33 -10.92 -26.55 -21.12
C ASP A 33 -10.00 -26.24 -19.92
N ALA A 34 -8.68 -26.04 -20.06
CA ALA A 34 -7.84 -25.71 -18.94
C ALA A 34 -7.96 -24.19 -18.63
N PRO A 35 -8.20 -23.82 -17.36
CA PRO A 35 -8.28 -22.40 -17.00
C PRO A 35 -6.97 -21.67 -17.31
N THR A 36 -7.07 -20.43 -17.80
CA THR A 36 -5.92 -19.55 -17.95
C THR A 36 -5.31 -19.27 -16.56
N LEU A 37 -4.05 -19.61 -16.36
CA LEU A 37 -3.34 -19.27 -15.11
C LEU A 37 -3.00 -17.79 -15.09
N LEU A 38 -3.23 -17.15 -13.95
CA LEU A 38 -2.90 -15.75 -13.68
C LEU A 38 -2.04 -15.67 -12.42
N SER A 39 -0.82 -15.19 -12.54
CA SER A 39 0.07 -14.93 -11.41
C SER A 39 -0.27 -13.57 -10.80
N TRP A 40 -0.75 -13.56 -9.55
CA TRP A 40 -1.08 -12.35 -8.81
C TRP A 40 -0.04 -12.06 -7.72
N TYR A 41 0.76 -11.00 -7.91
CA TYR A 41 1.81 -10.58 -6.99
C TYR A 41 1.26 -9.66 -5.91
N VAL A 42 1.39 -10.06 -4.64
CA VAL A 42 0.80 -9.37 -3.47
C VAL A 42 1.84 -9.05 -2.42
N GLY A 43 1.67 -7.93 -1.73
CA GLY A 43 2.42 -7.60 -0.52
C GLY A 43 2.01 -8.50 0.67
N PRO A 44 2.86 -8.61 1.70
CA PRO A 44 2.58 -9.45 2.87
C PRO A 44 1.42 -8.94 3.73
N ASP A 45 1.06 -7.67 3.57
CA ASP A 45 -0.02 -7.02 4.31
C ASP A 45 -1.39 -7.59 3.93
N LEU A 46 -1.48 -8.23 2.75
CA LEU A 46 -2.71 -8.83 2.25
C LEU A 46 -2.76 -10.33 2.58
N VAL A 47 -2.91 -10.65 3.85
CA VAL A 47 -2.96 -12.04 4.35
C VAL A 47 -4.12 -12.86 3.76
N ASP A 48 -5.21 -12.21 3.37
CA ASP A 48 -6.41 -12.86 2.81
C ASP A 48 -6.36 -13.06 1.28
N ALA A 49 -5.28 -12.69 0.62
CA ALA A 49 -5.14 -12.83 -0.84
C ALA A 49 -5.46 -14.26 -1.34
N PRO A 50 -5.01 -15.36 -0.68
CA PRO A 50 -5.37 -16.71 -1.11
C PRO A 50 -6.88 -16.99 -1.05
N ALA A 51 -7.59 -16.48 -0.04
CA ALA A 51 -9.04 -16.64 0.10
C ALA A 51 -9.81 -15.85 -0.97
N LEU A 52 -9.37 -14.62 -1.23
CA LEU A 52 -9.91 -13.78 -2.31
C LEU A 52 -9.71 -14.43 -3.68
N ALA A 53 -8.49 -14.93 -3.95
CA ALA A 53 -8.19 -15.66 -5.19
C ALA A 53 -9.06 -16.90 -5.32
N ALA A 54 -9.21 -17.70 -4.27
CA ALA A 54 -10.05 -18.92 -4.30
C ALA A 54 -11.50 -18.60 -4.63
N THR A 55 -12.03 -17.49 -4.10
CA THR A 55 -13.41 -17.09 -4.38
C THR A 55 -13.57 -16.63 -5.83
N CYS A 56 -12.67 -15.79 -6.35
CA CYS A 56 -12.71 -15.37 -7.76
C CYS A 56 -12.48 -16.55 -8.72
N ASN A 57 -11.64 -17.53 -8.35
CA ASN A 57 -11.44 -18.75 -9.11
C ASN A 57 -12.73 -19.58 -9.22
N ALA A 58 -13.51 -19.67 -8.14
CA ALA A 58 -14.79 -20.37 -8.16
C ALA A 58 -15.83 -19.67 -9.05
N GLU A 59 -15.87 -18.33 -8.99
CA GLU A 59 -16.78 -17.51 -9.80
C GLU A 59 -16.39 -17.49 -11.28
N ALA A 60 -15.10 -17.63 -11.60
CA ALA A 60 -14.59 -17.67 -12.97
C ALA A 60 -15.05 -18.90 -13.78
N ALA A 61 -15.59 -19.93 -13.12
CA ALA A 61 -16.14 -21.13 -13.75
C ALA A 61 -15.19 -21.79 -14.79
N GLY A 62 -13.88 -21.74 -14.54
CA GLY A 62 -12.86 -22.31 -15.42
C GLY A 62 -12.28 -21.33 -16.46
N ALA A 63 -12.76 -20.08 -16.54
CA ALA A 63 -12.21 -19.09 -17.48
C ALA A 63 -10.78 -18.69 -17.13
N TYR A 64 -10.47 -18.55 -15.85
CA TYR A 64 -9.12 -18.31 -15.32
C TYR A 64 -8.93 -18.94 -13.94
N ARG A 65 -7.68 -18.98 -13.51
CA ARG A 65 -7.27 -19.37 -12.16
C ARG A 65 -6.15 -18.45 -11.67
N ILE A 66 -6.41 -17.71 -10.61
CA ILE A 66 -5.44 -16.86 -9.93
C ILE A 66 -4.58 -17.72 -9.01
N GLU A 67 -3.26 -17.58 -9.12
CA GLU A 67 -2.25 -18.11 -8.21
C GLU A 67 -1.54 -16.92 -7.55
N VAL A 68 -1.46 -16.95 -6.21
CA VAL A 68 -0.91 -15.84 -5.42
C VAL A 68 0.59 -16.02 -5.26
N GLU A 69 1.34 -14.99 -5.65
CA GLU A 69 2.78 -14.90 -5.52
C GLU A 69 3.16 -13.81 -4.50
N GLN A 70 3.90 -14.19 -3.46
CA GLN A 70 4.22 -13.28 -2.36
C GLN A 70 5.41 -12.38 -2.71
N LEU A 71 5.23 -11.08 -2.56
CA LEU A 71 6.28 -10.06 -2.65
C LEU A 71 7.05 -9.91 -1.33
N PRO A 72 8.28 -9.35 -1.35
CA PRO A 72 9.04 -9.04 -0.14
C PRO A 72 8.27 -8.13 0.82
N ALA A 73 8.47 -8.33 2.13
CA ALA A 73 7.88 -7.50 3.18
C ALA A 73 8.51 -6.08 3.21
N ASP A 74 9.82 -6.01 3.03
CA ASP A 74 10.51 -4.72 2.96
C ASP A 74 10.09 -3.95 1.71
N VAL A 75 9.67 -2.69 1.90
CA VAL A 75 9.13 -1.82 0.83
C VAL A 75 10.16 -1.56 -0.27
N SER A 76 11.41 -1.30 0.10
CA SER A 76 12.48 -1.04 -0.86
C SER A 76 12.82 -2.30 -1.65
N ALA A 77 12.92 -3.46 -0.99
CA ALA A 77 13.15 -4.74 -1.66
C ALA A 77 12.00 -5.11 -2.60
N ARG A 78 10.76 -4.81 -2.21
CA ARG A 78 9.56 -5.00 -3.04
C ARG A 78 9.61 -4.12 -4.30
N HIS A 79 9.89 -2.82 -4.12
CA HIS A 79 10.07 -1.89 -5.21
C HIS A 79 11.17 -2.34 -6.18
N ASP A 80 12.36 -2.63 -5.67
CA ASP A 80 13.50 -3.06 -6.48
C ASP A 80 13.23 -4.35 -7.27
N LEU A 81 12.50 -5.29 -6.66
CA LEU A 81 12.07 -6.52 -7.33
C LEU A 81 11.15 -6.21 -8.50
N LEU A 82 10.11 -5.40 -8.28
CA LEU A 82 9.13 -5.02 -9.31
C LEU A 82 9.81 -4.28 -10.45
N VAL A 83 10.59 -3.23 -10.15
CA VAL A 83 11.30 -2.45 -11.17
C VAL A 83 12.24 -3.32 -11.99
N ARG A 84 13.01 -4.20 -11.37
CA ARG A 84 13.95 -5.11 -12.07
C ARG A 84 13.22 -6.06 -13.02
N ARG A 85 12.12 -6.68 -12.58
CA ARG A 85 11.35 -7.63 -13.39
C ARG A 85 10.64 -6.91 -14.55
N LEU A 86 9.98 -5.78 -14.27
CA LEU A 86 9.29 -4.98 -15.27
C LEU A 86 10.24 -4.45 -16.35
N ARG A 87 11.45 -4.00 -15.96
CA ARG A 87 12.52 -3.61 -16.90
C ARG A 87 13.00 -4.77 -17.78
N ALA A 88 12.97 -5.99 -17.27
CA ALA A 88 13.33 -7.19 -18.03
C ALA A 88 12.21 -7.64 -18.99
N ASN A 89 11.07 -6.93 -19.04
CA ASN A 89 9.86 -7.32 -19.76
C ASN A 89 9.38 -8.72 -19.36
N ASP A 90 9.41 -9.00 -18.05
CA ASP A 90 9.00 -10.28 -17.49
C ASP A 90 7.53 -10.54 -17.82
N ASP A 91 7.30 -11.56 -18.63
CA ASP A 91 5.98 -11.97 -19.12
C ASP A 91 5.33 -13.06 -18.25
N THR A 92 5.82 -13.25 -17.03
CA THR A 92 5.21 -14.18 -16.05
C THR A 92 4.33 -13.47 -15.01
N MET A 93 4.23 -12.14 -15.07
CA MET A 93 3.42 -11.33 -14.17
C MET A 93 2.11 -10.91 -14.86
N ASP A 94 0.97 -11.37 -14.33
CA ASP A 94 -0.34 -11.02 -14.88
C ASP A 94 -1.01 -9.89 -14.11
N LEU A 95 -0.88 -9.88 -12.78
CA LEU A 95 -1.59 -8.97 -11.89
C LEU A 95 -0.69 -8.56 -10.72
N LEU A 96 -0.70 -7.27 -10.40
CA LEU A 96 0.04 -6.70 -9.28
C LEU A 96 -0.93 -6.06 -8.28
N SER A 97 -0.80 -6.37 -6.99
CA SER A 97 -1.24 -5.47 -5.93
C SER A 97 -0.18 -4.39 -5.78
N LEU A 98 -0.49 -3.20 -6.29
CA LEU A 98 0.45 -2.10 -6.41
C LEU A 98 0.19 -1.04 -5.36
N ASP A 99 1.20 -0.72 -4.58
CA ASP A 99 1.18 0.42 -3.68
C ASP A 99 1.00 1.72 -4.47
N SER A 100 0.12 2.60 -4.01
CA SER A 100 -0.14 3.89 -4.64
C SER A 100 1.11 4.76 -4.79
N ALA A 101 2.08 4.60 -3.89
CA ALA A 101 3.37 5.28 -3.94
C ALA A 101 4.23 4.90 -5.17
N PHE A 102 4.00 3.73 -5.76
CA PHE A 102 4.76 3.25 -6.93
C PHE A 102 4.08 3.59 -8.26
N THR A 103 2.81 3.97 -8.22
CA THR A 103 1.98 4.12 -9.43
C THR A 103 2.59 5.10 -10.43
N ALA A 104 2.95 6.30 -9.98
CA ALA A 104 3.47 7.36 -10.87
C ALA A 104 4.81 6.97 -11.49
N GLU A 105 5.73 6.37 -10.72
CA GLU A 105 7.04 5.92 -11.21
C GLU A 105 6.88 4.82 -12.28
N LEU A 106 6.12 3.77 -11.97
CA LEU A 106 5.97 2.63 -12.88
C LEU A 106 5.17 3.01 -14.13
N ALA A 107 4.21 3.91 -14.01
CA ALA A 107 3.47 4.44 -15.15
C ALA A 107 4.36 5.34 -16.04
N ALA A 108 5.15 6.25 -15.44
CA ALA A 108 6.10 7.10 -16.14
C ALA A 108 7.17 6.30 -16.90
N ALA A 109 7.60 5.16 -16.33
CA ALA A 109 8.51 4.23 -16.98
C ALA A 109 7.85 3.39 -18.10
N GLY A 110 6.52 3.48 -18.27
CA GLY A 110 5.76 2.73 -19.27
C GLY A 110 5.66 1.23 -18.94
N PHE A 111 5.69 0.87 -17.66
CA PHE A 111 5.63 -0.53 -17.21
C PHE A 111 4.23 -1.05 -16.98
N LEU A 112 3.24 -0.16 -16.85
CA LEU A 112 1.84 -0.51 -16.61
C LEU A 112 1.02 -0.42 -17.91
N ALA A 113 0.12 -1.36 -18.10
CA ALA A 113 -0.92 -1.26 -19.12
C ALA A 113 -2.02 -0.29 -18.63
N PRO A 114 -2.48 0.66 -19.46
CA PRO A 114 -3.62 1.48 -19.08
C PRO A 114 -4.89 0.61 -18.97
N VAL A 115 -5.77 1.00 -18.06
CA VAL A 115 -7.09 0.36 -17.92
C VAL A 115 -7.85 0.51 -19.24
N PRO A 116 -8.46 -0.55 -19.80
CA PRO A 116 -9.28 -0.48 -21.01
C PRO A 116 -10.41 0.54 -20.88
N ASP A 117 -10.69 1.30 -21.94
CA ASP A 117 -11.64 2.41 -21.93
C ASP A 117 -13.05 2.00 -21.46
N ASP A 118 -13.50 0.80 -21.82
CA ASP A 118 -14.78 0.22 -21.41
C ASP A 118 -14.83 -0.15 -19.91
N LEU A 119 -13.69 -0.31 -19.26
CA LEU A 119 -13.58 -0.63 -17.83
C LEU A 119 -13.31 0.61 -16.95
N VAL A 120 -12.88 1.73 -17.53
CA VAL A 120 -12.62 2.97 -16.77
C VAL A 120 -13.87 3.40 -15.98
N GLY A 121 -15.04 3.43 -16.62
CA GLY A 121 -16.29 3.78 -15.93
C GLY A 121 -16.60 2.87 -14.75
N PRO A 122 -16.77 1.55 -14.94
CA PRO A 122 -17.06 0.60 -13.87
C PRO A 122 -16.05 0.60 -12.72
N LEU A 123 -14.76 0.75 -13.00
CA LEU A 123 -13.70 0.76 -12.00
C LEU A 123 -13.55 2.10 -11.27
N SER A 124 -14.12 3.19 -11.82
CA SER A 124 -14.07 4.53 -11.21
C SER A 124 -15.34 4.92 -10.48
N GLU A 125 -16.47 4.26 -10.74
CA GLU A 125 -17.78 4.62 -10.19
C GLU A 125 -17.81 4.53 -8.67
N GLY A 126 -18.13 5.65 -8.01
CA GLY A 126 -18.26 5.72 -6.55
C GLY A 126 -16.94 5.61 -5.78
N ILE A 127 -15.81 5.65 -6.48
CA ILE A 127 -14.47 5.64 -5.87
C ILE A 127 -14.17 7.03 -5.28
N ALA A 128 -13.52 7.06 -4.13
CA ALA A 128 -13.06 8.27 -3.49
C ALA A 128 -12.04 9.02 -4.37
N ARG A 129 -12.14 10.34 -4.40
CA ARG A 129 -11.27 11.17 -5.27
C ARG A 129 -9.77 10.93 -5.03
N PRO A 130 -9.26 10.86 -3.78
CA PRO A 130 -7.83 10.58 -3.55
C PRO A 130 -7.38 9.23 -4.15
N ALA A 131 -8.24 8.21 -4.14
CA ALA A 131 -7.91 6.91 -4.72
C ALA A 131 -7.85 6.96 -6.26
N LEU A 132 -8.73 7.74 -6.89
CA LEU A 132 -8.68 7.97 -8.33
C LEU A 132 -7.44 8.76 -8.74
N ASP A 133 -7.09 9.80 -7.98
CA ASP A 133 -5.90 10.61 -8.24
C ASP A 133 -4.63 9.77 -8.15
N ALA A 134 -4.52 8.93 -7.11
CA ALA A 134 -3.38 8.02 -6.93
C ALA A 134 -3.30 6.90 -7.99
N ALA A 135 -4.41 6.55 -8.63
CA ALA A 135 -4.50 5.51 -9.65
C ALA A 135 -4.37 6.03 -11.08
N THR A 136 -4.27 7.37 -11.24
CA THR A 136 -4.24 8.06 -12.52
C THR A 136 -2.86 8.65 -12.79
N TYR A 137 -2.35 8.47 -13.98
CA TYR A 137 -1.12 9.09 -14.46
C TYR A 137 -1.35 9.72 -15.84
N GLU A 138 -0.98 10.99 -16.03
CA GLU A 138 -1.21 11.76 -17.28
C GLU A 138 -2.65 11.60 -17.81
N ASP A 139 -3.63 11.86 -16.92
CA ASP A 139 -5.09 11.77 -17.19
C ASP A 139 -5.60 10.38 -17.61
N ARG A 140 -4.80 9.34 -17.43
CA ARG A 140 -5.17 7.96 -17.74
C ARG A 140 -5.23 7.12 -16.48
N LEU A 141 -6.30 6.36 -16.28
CA LEU A 141 -6.39 5.37 -15.25
C LEU A 141 -5.43 4.20 -15.60
N VAL A 142 -4.42 3.97 -14.78
CA VAL A 142 -3.38 2.95 -14.99
C VAL A 142 -3.43 1.84 -13.94
N VAL A 143 -4.18 2.05 -12.88
CA VAL A 143 -4.41 1.10 -11.78
C VAL A 143 -5.90 1.09 -11.46
N ALA A 144 -6.48 -0.05 -11.17
CA ALA A 144 -7.84 -0.14 -10.62
C ALA A 144 -7.79 0.15 -9.12
N PRO A 145 -8.43 1.23 -8.61
CA PRO A 145 -8.44 1.52 -7.19
C PRO A 145 -9.11 0.39 -6.41
N TRP A 146 -8.48 -0.08 -5.34
CA TRP A 146 -8.99 -1.21 -4.57
C TRP A 146 -9.32 -0.83 -3.14
N PHE A 147 -8.32 -0.62 -2.31
CA PHE A 147 -8.52 -0.08 -0.96
C PHE A 147 -7.59 1.10 -0.67
N LEU A 148 -7.94 1.87 0.36
CA LEU A 148 -7.25 3.10 0.74
C LEU A 148 -7.35 3.25 2.25
N ASP A 149 -6.33 2.79 2.97
CA ASP A 149 -6.28 2.78 4.41
C ASP A 149 -5.82 4.14 4.97
N PRO A 150 -6.71 4.92 5.59
CA PRO A 150 -6.32 6.16 6.24
C PRO A 150 -5.68 5.90 7.60
N GLN A 151 -4.74 6.73 8.00
CA GLN A 151 -4.40 6.83 9.40
C GLN A 151 -5.50 7.55 10.19
N VAL A 152 -5.73 7.10 11.40
CA VAL A 152 -6.70 7.67 12.34
C VAL A 152 -6.05 7.82 13.72
N LEU A 153 -6.65 8.61 14.60
CA LEU A 153 -6.25 8.67 16.00
C LEU A 153 -6.95 7.56 16.79
N TRP A 154 -6.17 6.60 17.27
CA TRP A 154 -6.62 5.56 18.18
C TRP A 154 -6.34 5.93 19.64
N PHE A 155 -7.24 5.59 20.54
CA PHE A 155 -7.05 5.69 21.99
C PHE A 155 -7.85 4.60 22.70
N ARG A 156 -7.51 4.32 23.96
CA ARG A 156 -8.18 3.27 24.74
C ARG A 156 -9.16 3.86 25.72
N GLY A 157 -10.37 3.29 25.77
CA GLY A 157 -11.39 3.61 26.76
C GLY A 157 -11.64 5.12 26.89
N ASN A 158 -11.51 5.63 28.10
CA ASN A 158 -11.76 7.05 28.42
C ASN A 158 -10.49 7.93 28.42
N VAL A 159 -9.40 7.49 27.77
CA VAL A 159 -8.12 8.24 27.78
C VAL A 159 -8.31 9.65 27.23
N ALA A 160 -9.03 9.80 26.11
CA ALA A 160 -9.26 11.11 25.50
C ALA A 160 -10.06 12.06 26.44
N GLU A 161 -11.13 11.54 27.08
CA GLU A 161 -11.90 12.31 28.07
C GLU A 161 -11.06 12.75 29.25
N ARG A 162 -10.24 11.82 29.81
CA ARG A 162 -9.31 12.15 30.92
C ARG A 162 -8.23 13.16 30.52
N ALA A 163 -7.81 13.14 29.25
CA ALA A 163 -6.91 14.15 28.70
C ALA A 163 -7.62 15.49 28.40
N GLY A 164 -8.95 15.58 28.60
CA GLY A 164 -9.73 16.78 28.30
C GLY A 164 -9.93 17.04 26.83
N LEU A 165 -9.91 15.99 26.00
CA LEU A 165 -10.04 16.08 24.54
C LEU A 165 -11.46 15.73 24.09
N ASP A 166 -12.05 16.58 23.24
CA ASP A 166 -13.35 16.38 22.62
C ASP A 166 -13.18 15.68 21.26
N THR A 167 -13.39 14.36 21.25
CA THR A 167 -13.23 13.52 20.04
C THR A 167 -14.43 13.57 19.09
N SER A 168 -15.47 14.34 19.40
CA SER A 168 -16.61 14.55 18.49
C SER A 168 -16.23 15.43 17.28
N LYS A 169 -15.11 16.09 17.33
CA LYS A 169 -14.50 16.93 16.30
C LYS A 169 -13.02 16.59 16.15
N PRO A 170 -12.38 16.96 15.03
CA PRO A 170 -10.93 16.81 14.89
C PRO A 170 -10.17 17.56 15.99
N ILE A 171 -9.16 16.92 16.56
CA ILE A 171 -8.29 17.46 17.61
C ILE A 171 -7.03 18.02 16.95
N SER A 172 -6.51 19.17 17.38
CA SER A 172 -5.23 19.65 16.90
C SER A 172 -4.07 18.81 17.45
N TRP A 173 -2.94 18.77 16.74
CA TRP A 173 -1.72 18.15 17.27
C TRP A 173 -1.29 18.81 18.59
N ASP A 174 -1.41 20.13 18.71
CA ASP A 174 -1.06 20.87 19.93
C ASP A 174 -1.93 20.44 21.12
N ASP A 175 -3.27 20.34 20.92
CA ASP A 175 -4.16 19.90 21.98
C ASP A 175 -3.92 18.45 22.36
N LEU A 176 -3.64 17.56 21.37
CA LEU A 176 -3.34 16.17 21.61
C LEU A 176 -2.04 16.00 22.42
N ILE A 177 -0.98 16.69 22.03
CA ILE A 177 0.32 16.69 22.73
C ILE A 177 0.14 17.22 24.16
N ALA A 178 -0.48 18.39 24.33
CA ALA A 178 -0.73 18.97 25.64
C ALA A 178 -1.64 18.08 26.51
N GLY A 179 -2.63 17.41 25.92
CA GLY A 179 -3.51 16.47 26.61
C GLY A 179 -2.76 15.23 27.09
N ALA A 180 -1.92 14.66 26.25
CA ALA A 180 -1.08 13.50 26.57
C ALA A 180 -0.07 13.83 27.69
N GLN A 181 0.59 14.98 27.59
CA GLN A 181 1.55 15.47 28.59
C GLN A 181 0.87 15.65 29.97
N ARG A 182 -0.31 16.31 30.02
CA ARG A 182 -1.07 16.46 31.28
C ARG A 182 -1.45 15.14 31.93
N LEU A 183 -1.77 14.15 31.11
CA LEU A 183 -2.18 12.83 31.61
C LEU A 183 -0.99 11.91 31.91
N GLY A 184 0.20 12.23 31.46
CA GLY A 184 1.41 11.41 31.60
C GLY A 184 1.34 10.14 30.76
N VAL A 185 0.80 10.22 29.56
CA VAL A 185 0.69 9.13 28.57
C VAL A 185 1.43 9.49 27.30
N THR A 186 1.73 8.46 26.48
CA THR A 186 2.45 8.66 25.22
C THR A 186 1.51 8.74 24.03
N ILE A 187 1.99 9.36 22.96
CA ILE A 187 1.43 9.33 21.63
C ILE A 187 2.39 8.49 20.76
N GLN A 188 1.89 7.40 20.20
CA GLN A 188 2.66 6.56 19.28
C GLN A 188 2.36 7.04 17.85
N VAL A 189 3.41 7.30 17.08
CA VAL A 189 3.34 7.60 15.64
C VAL A 189 4.28 6.65 14.91
N GLN A 190 4.00 6.36 13.64
CA GLN A 190 4.91 5.59 12.80
C GLN A 190 5.97 6.53 12.21
N ASP A 191 6.98 6.86 13.01
CA ASP A 191 8.02 7.85 12.66
C ASP A 191 9.39 7.25 12.34
N ARG A 192 9.53 5.92 12.32
CA ARG A 192 10.85 5.28 12.37
C ARG A 192 11.33 4.60 11.11
N ASP A 193 10.42 4.24 10.24
CA ASP A 193 10.75 3.54 8.99
C ASP A 193 10.49 4.51 7.84
N GLY A 194 11.44 4.68 6.94
CA GLY A 194 11.45 5.70 5.91
C GLY A 194 10.09 6.07 5.29
N SER A 195 9.21 5.09 5.01
CA SER A 195 7.86 5.36 4.49
C SER A 195 6.94 6.00 5.55
N GLY A 196 6.94 5.50 6.78
CA GLY A 196 6.07 6.01 7.86
C GLY A 196 6.38 7.45 8.24
N LEU A 197 7.66 7.79 8.34
CA LEU A 197 8.10 9.17 8.59
C LEU A 197 7.71 10.09 7.43
N ALA A 198 7.97 9.69 6.18
CA ALA A 198 7.64 10.50 5.01
C ALA A 198 6.12 10.69 4.86
N GLU A 199 5.31 9.69 5.20
CA GLU A 199 3.85 9.81 5.24
C GLU A 199 3.40 10.80 6.32
N TRP A 200 4.00 10.74 7.53
CA TRP A 200 3.68 11.67 8.59
C TRP A 200 4.04 13.10 8.21
N VAL A 201 5.27 13.35 7.71
CA VAL A 201 5.69 14.68 7.22
C VAL A 201 4.76 15.16 6.10
N THR A 202 4.43 14.30 5.14
CA THR A 202 3.49 14.64 4.05
C THR A 202 2.12 15.06 4.59
N ALA A 203 1.60 14.32 5.57
CA ALA A 203 0.31 14.65 6.20
C ALA A 203 0.35 15.96 6.96
N LEU A 204 1.43 16.24 7.69
CA LEU A 204 1.60 17.51 8.42
C LEU A 204 1.70 18.69 7.44
N VAL A 205 2.52 18.59 6.40
CA VAL A 205 2.65 19.64 5.37
C VAL A 205 1.32 19.87 4.64
N THR A 206 0.63 18.80 4.25
CA THR A 206 -0.68 18.89 3.55
C THR A 206 -1.76 19.42 4.50
N GLY A 207 -1.73 19.01 5.77
CA GLY A 207 -2.62 19.52 6.82
C GLY A 207 -2.44 21.00 7.10
N ALA A 208 -1.21 21.52 6.89
CA ALA A 208 -0.90 22.96 6.95
C ALA A 208 -1.27 23.71 5.65
N GLY A 209 -1.82 23.02 4.64
CA GLY A 209 -2.22 23.61 3.37
C GLY A 209 -1.12 23.68 2.32
N GLY A 210 0.03 23.04 2.56
CA GLY A 210 1.14 22.93 1.61
C GLY A 210 1.11 21.66 0.79
N THR A 211 2.13 21.48 -0.03
CA THR A 211 2.40 20.28 -0.82
C THR A 211 3.89 19.97 -0.72
N LEU A 212 4.22 18.72 -0.44
CA LEU A 212 5.62 18.32 -0.30
C LEU A 212 6.36 18.39 -1.64
N VAL A 213 5.77 17.79 -2.67
CA VAL A 213 6.22 17.87 -4.07
C VAL A 213 5.00 17.94 -4.96
N SER A 214 5.03 18.81 -5.96
CA SER A 214 4.02 18.92 -7.02
C SER A 214 4.69 18.93 -8.40
N GLY A 215 3.91 18.73 -9.45
CA GLY A 215 4.42 18.66 -10.81
C GLY A 215 5.11 17.34 -11.16
N ASN A 216 5.47 17.23 -12.44
CA ASN A 216 6.12 16.03 -12.99
C ASN A 216 7.44 16.44 -13.69
N ARG A 217 8.46 15.61 -13.54
CA ARG A 217 9.76 15.77 -14.22
C ARG A 217 10.35 17.19 -14.08
N ASP A 218 10.47 17.90 -15.20
CA ASP A 218 11.14 19.21 -15.28
C ASP A 218 10.36 20.35 -14.58
N ASP A 219 9.09 20.10 -14.24
CA ASP A 219 8.20 21.06 -13.58
C ASP A 219 7.98 20.69 -12.09
N ALA A 220 8.81 19.81 -11.51
CA ALA A 220 8.69 19.43 -10.12
C ALA A 220 9.02 20.60 -9.19
N GLU A 221 8.08 20.96 -8.32
CA GLU A 221 8.23 21.99 -7.29
C GLU A 221 8.19 21.35 -5.90
N VAL A 222 9.14 21.72 -5.04
CA VAL A 222 9.24 21.26 -3.65
C VAL A 222 8.74 22.37 -2.71
N GLY A 223 7.83 22.03 -1.81
CA GLY A 223 7.14 23.00 -0.94
C GLY A 223 7.47 22.84 0.55
N LEU A 224 8.69 22.42 0.91
CA LEU A 224 9.07 22.16 2.29
C LEU A 224 9.59 23.40 3.05
N SER A 225 10.25 24.34 2.39
CA SER A 225 10.82 25.53 3.05
C SER A 225 9.79 26.62 3.39
N GLY A 226 8.54 26.46 2.95
CA GLY A 226 7.45 27.41 3.20
C GLY A 226 6.81 27.30 4.59
N ASP A 227 5.74 28.07 4.82
CA ASP A 227 5.04 28.10 6.10
C ASP A 227 4.47 26.73 6.51
N ALA A 228 4.04 25.94 5.52
CA ALA A 228 3.52 24.58 5.77
C ALA A 228 4.60 23.62 6.28
N GLY A 229 5.81 23.68 5.70
CA GLY A 229 6.93 22.87 6.17
C GLY A 229 7.39 23.30 7.56
N ARG A 230 7.42 24.61 7.84
CA ARG A 230 7.71 25.12 9.19
C ARG A 230 6.66 24.69 10.21
N ALA A 231 5.38 24.74 9.86
CA ALA A 231 4.31 24.25 10.74
C ALA A 231 4.44 22.74 11.02
N ALA A 232 4.77 21.95 10.00
CA ALA A 232 5.04 20.53 10.17
C ALA A 232 6.22 20.26 11.11
N ALA A 233 7.34 20.97 10.92
CA ALA A 233 8.53 20.84 11.77
C ALA A 233 8.26 21.29 13.22
N SER A 234 7.49 22.36 13.42
CA SER A 234 7.08 22.83 14.75
C SER A 234 6.28 21.77 15.53
N ILE A 235 5.41 21.01 14.87
CA ILE A 235 4.67 19.92 15.51
C ILE A 235 5.62 18.79 15.93
N VAL A 236 6.56 18.40 15.08
CA VAL A 236 7.53 17.35 15.40
C VAL A 236 8.45 17.78 16.54
N GLU A 237 8.93 19.02 16.51
CA GLU A 237 9.73 19.65 17.59
C GLU A 237 8.94 19.64 18.91
N PHE A 238 7.71 20.16 18.93
CA PHE A 238 6.86 20.19 20.13
C PHE A 238 6.51 18.78 20.65
N TYR A 239 6.29 17.83 19.77
CA TYR A 239 6.06 16.43 20.13
C TYR A 239 7.22 15.84 20.93
N HIS A 240 8.47 16.12 20.55
CA HIS A 240 9.67 15.66 21.26
C HIS A 240 9.98 16.48 22.51
N GLU A 241 9.87 17.80 22.47
CA GLU A 241 10.06 18.68 23.64
C GLU A 241 9.07 18.37 24.77
N SER A 242 7.86 17.93 24.43
CA SER A 242 6.83 17.56 25.40
C SER A 242 7.02 16.16 26.01
N GLU A 243 8.04 15.41 25.58
CA GLU A 243 8.37 14.05 26.04
C GLU A 243 7.17 13.07 25.94
N VAL A 244 6.23 13.32 25.02
CA VAL A 244 5.07 12.44 24.77
C VAL A 244 5.34 11.38 23.71
N GLY A 245 6.47 11.50 22.99
CA GLY A 245 6.89 10.53 21.99
C GLY A 245 7.26 9.19 22.61
N PRO A 246 7.26 8.11 21.83
CA PRO A 246 7.75 6.83 22.30
C PRO A 246 9.23 6.96 22.65
N GLY A 247 9.63 6.41 23.78
CA GLY A 247 11.02 6.12 24.05
C GLY A 247 11.63 5.25 22.92
N PRO A 248 12.84 4.73 23.05
CA PRO A 248 13.55 4.00 21.99
C PRO A 248 12.89 2.66 21.55
N SER A 249 11.63 2.42 21.87
CA SER A 249 10.87 1.25 21.43
C SER A 249 10.67 1.30 19.91
N LYS A 250 10.97 0.18 19.24
CA LYS A 250 10.90 0.06 17.78
C LYS A 250 9.50 -0.27 17.24
N ASP A 251 8.51 -0.47 18.11
CA ASP A 251 7.19 -0.95 17.75
C ASP A 251 6.11 -0.09 18.41
N ALA A 252 5.53 0.81 17.62
CA ALA A 252 4.50 1.75 18.06
C ALA A 252 3.22 1.01 18.52
N LEU A 253 2.85 -0.11 17.88
CA LEU A 253 1.66 -0.87 18.21
C LEU A 253 1.80 -1.55 19.59
N SER A 254 2.91 -2.24 19.82
CA SER A 254 3.20 -2.86 21.12
C SER A 254 3.33 -1.83 22.24
N ALA A 255 3.93 -0.66 21.96
CA ALA A 255 4.05 0.41 22.93
C ALA A 255 2.68 1.01 23.30
N PHE A 256 1.77 1.15 22.34
CA PHE A 256 0.39 1.57 22.60
C PHE A 256 -0.37 0.50 23.42
N ALA A 257 -0.18 -0.79 23.16
CA ALA A 257 -0.80 -1.87 23.92
C ALA A 257 -0.32 -1.96 25.37
N ALA A 258 0.88 -1.46 25.66
CA ALA A 258 1.46 -1.47 27.00
C ALA A 258 0.71 -0.57 28.00
N PRO A 259 0.85 -0.78 29.33
CA PRO A 259 0.35 0.15 30.35
C PRO A 259 1.01 1.53 30.15
N GLY A 260 0.26 2.57 29.98
CA GLY A 260 0.79 3.93 29.70
C GLY A 260 0.77 4.34 28.24
N GLY A 261 0.51 3.42 27.32
CA GLY A 261 0.14 3.77 25.95
C GLY A 261 -1.19 4.54 25.97
N GLY A 262 -1.20 5.79 25.50
CA GLY A 262 -2.37 6.64 25.55
C GLY A 262 -3.06 6.77 24.20
N PHE A 263 -2.27 7.22 23.23
CA PHE A 263 -2.73 7.50 21.87
C PHE A 263 -1.84 6.80 20.85
N LEU A 264 -2.43 6.47 19.71
CA LEU A 264 -1.73 5.87 18.57
C LEU A 264 -2.27 6.52 17.29
N VAL A 265 -1.37 7.03 16.46
CA VAL A 265 -1.69 7.43 15.10
C VAL A 265 -1.21 6.31 14.16
N ALA A 266 -2.16 5.60 13.59
CA ALA A 266 -1.91 4.43 12.75
C ALA A 266 -3.07 4.19 11.77
N SER A 267 -2.86 3.29 10.81
CA SER A 267 -3.88 2.83 9.87
C SER A 267 -5.18 2.42 10.57
N ALA A 268 -6.29 2.66 9.91
CA ALA A 268 -7.60 2.19 10.37
C ALA A 268 -7.68 0.65 10.47
N SER A 269 -6.88 -0.07 9.70
CA SER A 269 -6.75 -1.53 9.74
C SER A 269 -5.93 -2.03 10.95
N ALA A 270 -5.16 -1.17 11.61
CA ALA A 270 -4.29 -1.55 12.74
C ALA A 270 -5.05 -2.26 13.88
N VAL A 271 -6.35 -2.03 14.02
CA VAL A 271 -7.20 -2.73 15.01
C VAL A 271 -7.19 -4.26 14.88
N ALA A 272 -6.90 -4.76 13.68
CA ALA A 272 -6.77 -6.20 13.39
C ALA A 272 -5.36 -6.76 13.64
N ASP A 273 -4.38 -5.89 13.94
CA ASP A 273 -3.00 -6.34 14.16
C ASP A 273 -2.90 -7.20 15.43
N PRO A 274 -2.23 -8.37 15.39
CA PRO A 274 -2.03 -9.24 16.53
C PRO A 274 -1.38 -8.56 17.75
N ALA A 275 -0.51 -7.56 17.54
CA ALA A 275 0.10 -6.78 18.62
C ALA A 275 -0.93 -6.00 19.45
N LEU A 276 -2.08 -5.65 18.87
CA LEU A 276 -3.17 -4.94 19.52
C LEU A 276 -4.29 -5.84 20.05
N ALA A 277 -4.22 -7.16 19.84
CA ALA A 277 -5.30 -8.09 20.20
C ALA A 277 -5.76 -8.00 21.68
N SER A 278 -4.83 -7.67 22.58
CA SER A 278 -5.15 -7.54 24.02
C SER A 278 -5.94 -6.28 24.37
N VAL A 279 -5.96 -5.28 23.50
CA VAL A 279 -6.59 -3.95 23.74
C VAL A 279 -7.63 -3.57 22.67
N SER A 280 -7.73 -4.34 21.59
CA SER A 280 -8.57 -4.01 20.42
C SER A 280 -10.04 -3.76 20.76
N ALA A 281 -10.59 -4.52 21.72
CA ALA A 281 -11.98 -4.36 22.17
C ALA A 281 -12.25 -3.02 22.88
N ASP A 282 -11.20 -2.35 23.38
CA ASP A 282 -11.28 -1.07 24.11
C ASP A 282 -10.79 0.10 23.26
N MET A 283 -10.40 -0.16 22.01
CA MET A 283 -9.92 0.87 21.08
C MET A 283 -11.07 1.67 20.48
N VAL A 284 -10.88 2.98 20.44
CA VAL A 284 -11.81 3.94 19.83
C VAL A 284 -11.05 4.77 18.79
N ALA A 285 -11.65 4.94 17.62
CA ALA A 285 -11.09 5.77 16.54
C ALA A 285 -11.69 7.17 16.55
N ALA A 286 -10.82 8.17 16.37
CA ALA A 286 -11.19 9.56 16.09
C ALA A 286 -10.50 10.03 14.79
N ALA A 287 -10.89 11.21 14.30
CA ALA A 287 -10.26 11.82 13.14
C ALA A 287 -8.76 12.01 13.36
N TYR A 288 -7.98 11.89 12.29
CA TYR A 288 -6.55 12.21 12.29
C TYR A 288 -6.31 13.63 12.83
N PRO A 289 -5.30 13.86 13.67
CA PRO A 289 -5.07 15.17 14.28
C PRO A 289 -4.82 16.27 13.25
N THR A 290 -5.29 17.48 13.53
CA THR A 290 -5.18 18.61 12.60
C THR A 290 -3.94 19.45 12.86
N VAL A 291 -3.38 19.99 11.79
CA VAL A 291 -2.33 21.04 11.84
C VAL A 291 -2.99 22.42 11.87
N THR A 292 -4.04 22.59 11.07
CA THR A 292 -4.89 23.79 11.02
C THR A 292 -6.34 23.38 11.33
N ASP A 293 -7.33 23.85 10.57
CA ASP A 293 -8.75 23.59 10.82
C ASP A 293 -9.23 22.26 10.24
N ARG A 294 -8.46 21.63 9.34
CA ARG A 294 -8.86 20.43 8.62
C ARG A 294 -8.04 19.22 9.01
N SER A 295 -8.73 18.10 9.25
CA SER A 295 -8.10 16.80 9.35
C SER A 295 -7.76 16.30 7.93
N VAL A 296 -6.48 16.14 7.65
CA VAL A 296 -5.97 15.54 6.42
C VAL A 296 -5.19 14.29 6.80
N ALA A 297 -5.87 13.15 6.79
CA ALA A 297 -5.26 11.87 7.11
C ALA A 297 -4.32 11.42 5.98
N PRO A 298 -3.13 10.90 6.28
CA PRO A 298 -2.35 10.18 5.27
C PRO A 298 -3.11 8.91 4.85
N LEU A 299 -3.09 8.62 3.56
CA LEU A 299 -3.78 7.51 2.93
C LEU A 299 -2.78 6.58 2.28
N ALA A 300 -2.62 5.38 2.83
CA ALA A 300 -1.90 4.29 2.17
C ALA A 300 -2.87 3.51 1.30
N GLY A 301 -2.56 3.36 0.02
CA GLY A 301 -3.47 2.71 -0.92
C GLY A 301 -2.84 1.56 -1.66
N ILE A 302 -3.63 0.53 -1.91
CA ILE A 302 -3.29 -0.55 -2.84
C ILE A 302 -4.33 -0.55 -3.96
N GLY A 303 -3.83 -0.59 -5.19
CA GLY A 303 -4.64 -0.82 -6.37
C GLY A 303 -4.21 -2.08 -7.12
N LEU A 304 -4.99 -2.47 -8.10
CA LEU A 304 -4.70 -3.64 -8.94
C LEU A 304 -4.24 -3.17 -10.31
N ALA A 305 -3.04 -3.55 -10.70
CA ALA A 305 -2.42 -3.13 -11.95
C ALA A 305 -2.10 -4.35 -12.84
N VAL A 306 -2.15 -4.13 -14.14
CA VAL A 306 -1.72 -5.10 -15.15
C VAL A 306 -0.38 -4.62 -15.73
N PRO A 307 0.69 -5.42 -15.66
CA PRO A 307 1.95 -5.09 -16.33
C PRO A 307 1.76 -4.94 -17.84
N LYS A 308 2.55 -4.07 -18.47
CA LYS A 308 2.49 -3.85 -19.92
C LYS A 308 2.73 -5.13 -20.75
N HIS A 309 3.56 -6.01 -20.23
CA HIS A 309 3.93 -7.28 -20.89
C HIS A 309 3.24 -8.50 -20.27
N ALA A 310 2.14 -8.28 -19.52
CA ALA A 310 1.33 -9.38 -18.99
C ALA A 310 0.86 -10.30 -20.14
N PRO A 311 1.01 -11.62 -19.99
CA PRO A 311 0.66 -12.55 -21.09
C PRO A 311 -0.85 -12.67 -21.31
N GLN A 312 -1.66 -12.37 -20.28
CA GLN A 312 -3.10 -12.56 -20.28
C GLN A 312 -3.87 -11.30 -19.83
N PRO A 313 -3.68 -10.11 -20.49
CA PRO A 313 -4.21 -8.86 -19.95
C PRO A 313 -5.75 -8.84 -19.86
N ALA A 314 -6.47 -9.45 -20.81
CA ALA A 314 -7.93 -9.51 -20.76
C ALA A 314 -8.42 -10.32 -19.55
N ARG A 315 -7.80 -11.46 -19.27
CA ARG A 315 -8.14 -12.30 -18.11
C ARG A 315 -7.73 -11.65 -16.80
N SER A 316 -6.63 -10.89 -16.81
CA SER A 316 -6.22 -10.08 -15.64
C SER A 316 -7.28 -9.04 -15.30
N TYR A 317 -7.87 -8.37 -16.28
CA TYR A 317 -8.99 -7.44 -16.05
C TYR A 317 -10.28 -8.14 -15.63
N ASP A 318 -10.59 -9.35 -16.12
CA ASP A 318 -11.70 -10.17 -15.60
C ASP A 318 -11.49 -10.45 -14.09
N ALA A 319 -10.27 -10.82 -13.69
CA ALA A 319 -9.92 -11.04 -12.29
C ALA A 319 -10.01 -9.75 -11.46
N ILE A 320 -9.56 -8.60 -11.98
CA ILE A 320 -9.68 -7.28 -11.34
C ILE A 320 -11.15 -6.94 -11.07
N GLN A 321 -12.04 -7.16 -12.03
CA GLN A 321 -13.47 -6.91 -11.83
C GLN A 321 -14.06 -7.76 -10.70
N CYS A 322 -13.65 -9.03 -10.58
CA CYS A 322 -14.04 -9.86 -9.44
C CYS A 322 -13.50 -9.30 -8.12
N LEU A 323 -12.18 -9.04 -8.03
CA LEU A 323 -11.51 -8.56 -6.83
C LEU A 323 -12.01 -7.18 -6.36
N THR A 324 -12.53 -6.35 -7.26
CA THR A 324 -13.07 -5.02 -6.97
C THR A 324 -14.59 -4.98 -6.92
N SER A 325 -15.27 -6.14 -6.97
CA SER A 325 -16.71 -6.23 -6.86
C SER A 325 -17.22 -5.73 -5.50
N PRO A 326 -18.45 -5.23 -5.40
CA PRO A 326 -19.03 -4.77 -4.13
C PRO A 326 -18.95 -5.81 -3.00
N GLU A 327 -19.18 -7.09 -3.33
CA GLU A 327 -19.14 -8.19 -2.38
C GLU A 327 -17.71 -8.41 -1.83
N ARG A 328 -16.69 -8.31 -2.70
CA ARG A 328 -15.29 -8.45 -2.29
C ARG A 328 -14.83 -7.26 -1.47
N LEU A 329 -15.24 -6.05 -1.84
CA LEU A 329 -14.94 -4.85 -1.05
C LEU A 329 -15.62 -4.88 0.33
N THR A 330 -16.82 -5.43 0.41
CA THR A 330 -17.51 -5.65 1.69
C THR A 330 -16.75 -6.66 2.55
N ALA A 331 -16.33 -7.80 2.00
CA ALA A 331 -15.52 -8.79 2.71
C ALA A 331 -14.17 -8.20 3.16
N LEU A 332 -13.51 -7.43 2.31
CA LEU A 332 -12.26 -6.73 2.64
C LEU A 332 -12.39 -5.84 3.88
N MET A 333 -13.52 -5.12 4.02
CA MET A 333 -13.77 -4.30 5.21
C MET A 333 -14.17 -5.12 6.43
N THR A 334 -14.99 -6.15 6.27
CA THR A 334 -15.56 -6.90 7.41
C THR A 334 -14.62 -7.96 7.95
N GLU A 335 -13.79 -8.56 7.12
CA GLU A 335 -12.91 -9.68 7.46
C GLU A 335 -11.46 -9.23 7.64
N ALA A 336 -10.92 -8.44 6.69
CA ALA A 336 -9.54 -7.97 6.72
C ALA A 336 -9.35 -6.57 7.34
N GLN A 337 -10.44 -5.86 7.66
CA GLN A 337 -10.44 -4.51 8.25
C GLN A 337 -9.76 -3.44 7.37
N HIS A 338 -9.57 -3.68 6.06
CA HIS A 338 -9.09 -2.69 5.12
C HIS A 338 -10.21 -1.79 4.61
N SER A 339 -9.91 -0.52 4.42
CA SER A 339 -10.88 0.51 4.03
C SER A 339 -11.09 0.51 2.51
N ALA A 340 -12.27 0.15 2.03
CA ALA A 340 -12.58 0.17 0.61
C ALA A 340 -12.42 1.58 0.00
N SER A 341 -11.90 1.67 -1.22
CA SER A 341 -11.84 2.92 -1.97
C SER A 341 -13.22 3.36 -2.49
N ARG A 342 -14.17 2.42 -2.63
CA ARG A 342 -15.56 2.66 -3.05
C ARG A 342 -16.42 3.09 -1.88
N LEU A 343 -16.95 4.33 -1.95
CA LEU A 343 -17.64 4.97 -0.84
C LEU A 343 -18.99 4.33 -0.48
N SER A 344 -19.67 3.68 -1.43
CA SER A 344 -20.94 2.99 -1.17
C SER A 344 -20.78 1.76 -0.29
N THR A 345 -19.60 1.12 -0.24
CA THR A 345 -19.32 -0.03 0.62
C THR A 345 -19.53 0.28 2.10
N TYR A 346 -19.27 1.52 2.52
CA TYR A 346 -19.47 1.97 3.90
C TYR A 346 -20.95 2.03 4.33
N ASP A 347 -21.89 2.00 3.38
CA ASP A 347 -23.32 2.02 3.64
C ASP A 347 -23.90 0.61 3.83
N ASP A 348 -23.11 -0.43 3.60
CA ASP A 348 -23.52 -1.83 3.79
C ASP A 348 -23.77 -2.13 5.27
N LYS A 349 -24.83 -2.91 5.56
CA LYS A 349 -25.23 -3.26 6.93
C LYS A 349 -24.22 -4.16 7.64
N SER A 350 -23.55 -5.05 6.91
CA SER A 350 -22.51 -5.92 7.47
C SER A 350 -21.28 -5.10 7.86
N VAL A 351 -20.88 -4.13 7.03
CA VAL A 351 -19.82 -3.18 7.34
C VAL A 351 -20.19 -2.34 8.56
N ALA A 352 -21.44 -1.90 8.66
CA ALA A 352 -21.91 -1.16 9.84
C ALA A 352 -21.77 -1.96 11.15
N ALA A 353 -21.89 -3.27 11.10
CA ALA A 353 -21.77 -4.16 12.25
C ALA A 353 -20.32 -4.55 12.58
N ALA A 354 -19.50 -4.82 11.57
CA ALA A 354 -18.17 -5.39 11.72
C ALA A 354 -17.02 -4.36 11.68
N TYR A 355 -17.30 -3.12 11.24
CA TYR A 355 -16.31 -2.05 11.06
C TYR A 355 -16.73 -0.79 11.84
N PRO A 356 -16.59 -0.76 13.18
CA PRO A 356 -17.11 0.30 14.04
C PRO A 356 -16.52 1.68 13.71
N GLN A 357 -15.27 1.76 13.22
CA GLN A 357 -14.60 3.00 12.82
C GLN A 357 -15.07 3.56 11.46
N ARG A 358 -16.06 2.93 10.80
CA ARG A 358 -16.50 3.25 9.43
C ARG A 358 -16.77 4.73 9.16
N THR A 359 -17.34 5.47 10.11
CA THR A 359 -17.71 6.87 9.90
C THR A 359 -16.48 7.77 9.83
N VAL A 360 -15.54 7.56 10.74
CA VAL A 360 -14.25 8.28 10.77
C VAL A 360 -13.45 7.93 9.52
N THR A 361 -13.34 6.65 9.22
CA THR A 361 -12.58 6.13 8.06
C THR A 361 -13.15 6.63 6.75
N ARG A 362 -14.49 6.57 6.55
CA ARG A 362 -15.13 7.11 5.34
C ARG A 362 -14.84 8.59 5.13
N THR A 363 -14.83 9.37 6.21
CA THR A 363 -14.48 10.79 6.12
C THR A 363 -13.02 10.95 5.73
N ALA A 364 -12.12 10.23 6.38
CA ALA A 364 -10.70 10.29 6.11
C ALA A 364 -10.37 9.88 4.65
N VAL A 365 -10.95 8.80 4.14
CA VAL A 365 -10.80 8.36 2.73
C VAL A 365 -11.26 9.43 1.73
N LYS A 366 -12.26 10.24 2.09
CA LYS A 366 -12.75 11.33 1.23
C LYS A 366 -11.89 12.58 1.24
N THR A 367 -11.27 12.91 2.37
CA THR A 367 -10.65 14.21 2.63
C THR A 367 -9.15 14.13 2.92
N GLY A 368 -8.62 12.95 3.09
CA GLY A 368 -7.20 12.70 3.29
C GLY A 368 -6.37 12.87 2.02
N ALA A 369 -5.08 12.67 2.14
CA ALA A 369 -4.12 12.80 1.05
C ALA A 369 -3.25 11.55 0.94
N THR A 370 -3.07 11.07 -0.28
CA THR A 370 -2.03 10.09 -0.62
C THR A 370 -0.67 10.79 -0.70
N VAL A 371 0.40 10.02 -0.72
CA VAL A 371 1.72 10.56 -1.07
C VAL A 371 1.66 11.23 -2.45
N PRO A 372 2.54 12.21 -2.72
CA PRO A 372 2.56 12.90 -4.00
C PRO A 372 2.66 11.93 -5.19
N ALA A 373 1.83 12.11 -6.20
CA ALA A 373 1.86 11.32 -7.44
C ALA A 373 3.03 11.77 -8.33
N THR A 374 4.25 11.55 -7.87
CA THR A 374 5.49 11.90 -8.57
C THR A 374 6.29 10.66 -8.92
N PRO A 375 6.96 10.60 -10.09
CA PRO A 375 7.87 9.49 -10.41
C PRO A 375 9.13 9.47 -9.54
N TYR A 376 9.35 10.47 -8.70
CA TYR A 376 10.52 10.63 -7.84
C TYR A 376 10.24 10.27 -6.36
N TRP A 377 9.12 9.64 -6.05
CA TRP A 377 8.72 9.43 -4.65
C TRP A 377 9.78 8.72 -3.80
N PHE A 378 10.48 7.71 -4.35
CA PHE A 378 11.56 7.04 -3.61
C PHE A 378 12.75 7.94 -3.29
N GLN A 379 13.09 8.84 -4.21
CA GLN A 379 14.13 9.83 -4.01
C GLN A 379 13.71 10.84 -2.95
N VAL A 380 12.44 11.29 -3.01
CA VAL A 380 11.83 12.19 -2.02
C VAL A 380 11.82 11.55 -0.64
N LEU A 381 11.36 10.31 -0.54
CA LEU A 381 11.34 9.52 0.69
C LEU A 381 12.73 9.46 1.33
N GLY A 382 13.75 9.10 0.56
CA GLY A 382 15.13 9.04 1.05
C GLY A 382 15.70 10.39 1.49
N ALA A 383 15.30 11.49 0.86
CA ALA A 383 15.71 12.85 1.25
C ALA A 383 15.00 13.30 2.53
N VAL A 384 13.71 13.04 2.67
CA VAL A 384 12.94 13.30 3.90
C VAL A 384 13.51 12.50 5.06
N ASP A 385 13.71 11.19 4.89
CA ASP A 385 14.28 10.33 5.94
C ASP A 385 15.63 10.87 6.42
N ARG A 386 16.51 11.26 5.53
CA ARG A 386 17.84 11.81 5.87
C ARG A 386 17.79 13.11 6.65
N THR A 387 16.81 13.98 6.39
CA THR A 387 16.75 15.33 6.94
C THR A 387 15.86 15.44 8.17
N TRP A 388 14.92 14.50 8.34
CA TRP A 388 14.01 14.46 9.48
C TRP A 388 14.39 13.37 10.50
N THR A 389 15.45 12.59 10.26
CA THR A 389 15.96 11.58 11.19
C THR A 389 17.33 11.99 11.76
N PRO A 390 17.50 11.89 13.09
CA PRO A 390 16.50 11.46 14.06
C PRO A 390 15.47 12.56 14.35
N THR A 391 14.21 12.19 14.53
CA THR A 391 13.10 13.16 14.67
C THR A 391 13.21 14.10 15.86
N GLN A 392 13.96 13.73 16.91
CA GLN A 392 14.27 14.60 18.04
C GLN A 392 15.21 15.79 17.70
N ASP A 393 15.88 15.74 16.56
CA ASP A 393 16.77 16.83 16.11
C ASP A 393 16.05 17.79 15.14
N VAL A 394 14.78 17.52 14.84
CA VAL A 394 13.95 18.37 13.98
C VAL A 394 13.68 19.71 14.65
N THR A 395 13.89 20.79 13.91
CA THR A 395 13.56 22.15 14.32
C THR A 395 12.81 22.88 13.23
N GLN A 396 11.88 23.76 13.62
CA GLN A 396 11.11 24.56 12.66
C GLN A 396 11.98 25.54 11.86
N ASP A 397 13.14 25.95 12.39
CA ASP A 397 14.02 26.96 11.81
C ASP A 397 14.97 26.39 10.74
N ALA A 398 15.43 25.13 10.92
CA ALA A 398 16.50 24.57 10.07
C ALA A 398 16.05 23.39 9.21
N THR A 399 15.20 22.51 9.73
CA THR A 399 14.83 21.27 9.05
C THR A 399 14.09 21.50 7.74
N PRO A 400 13.13 22.44 7.63
CA PRO A 400 12.39 22.68 6.39
C PRO A 400 13.29 23.08 5.21
N ASP A 401 14.25 23.97 5.43
CA ASP A 401 15.17 24.45 4.40
C ASP A 401 16.17 23.34 3.99
N ALA A 402 16.67 22.58 4.96
CA ALA A 402 17.53 21.42 4.69
C ALA A 402 16.80 20.33 3.89
N ALA A 403 15.55 20.07 4.24
CA ALA A 403 14.70 19.09 3.55
C ALA A 403 14.36 19.55 2.13
N GLN A 404 14.03 20.82 1.94
CA GLN A 404 13.82 21.43 0.62
C GLN A 404 15.03 21.16 -0.29
N ALA A 405 16.21 21.56 0.15
CA ALA A 405 17.44 21.40 -0.62
C ALA A 405 17.78 19.92 -0.91
N ALA A 406 17.53 19.02 0.05
CA ALA A 406 17.79 17.60 -0.11
C ALA A 406 16.83 16.96 -1.12
N VAL A 407 15.54 17.32 -1.09
CA VAL A 407 14.53 16.80 -2.03
C VAL A 407 14.80 17.33 -3.45
N GLU A 408 15.11 18.61 -3.61
CA GLU A 408 15.52 19.20 -4.90
C GLU A 408 16.73 18.46 -5.49
N ALA A 409 17.78 18.28 -4.68
CA ALA A 409 18.97 17.55 -5.10
C ALA A 409 18.70 16.07 -5.45
N ALA A 410 17.73 15.45 -4.75
CA ALA A 410 17.32 14.07 -5.03
C ALA A 410 16.60 13.94 -6.39
N ILE A 411 15.69 14.87 -6.68
CA ILE A 411 14.96 14.93 -7.96
C ILE A 411 15.94 15.19 -9.12
N GLU A 412 16.92 16.08 -8.92
CA GLU A 412 17.97 16.37 -9.91
C GLU A 412 19.03 15.26 -10.06
N GLY A 413 19.00 14.23 -9.19
CA GLY A 413 20.00 13.15 -9.17
C GLY A 413 21.38 13.60 -8.68
N THR A 414 21.46 14.70 -7.95
CA THR A 414 22.70 15.31 -7.40
C THR A 414 22.89 15.04 -5.90
N LEU A 415 21.90 14.43 -5.24
CA LEU A 415 21.95 14.07 -3.81
C LEU A 415 23.09 13.07 -3.57
N ARG A 416 24.04 13.38 -2.67
CA ARG A 416 25.23 12.58 -2.34
C ARG A 416 25.14 11.94 -0.96
#